data_208afa25b2bb27cd32131216f2e463e8
#
_entry.id   208afa25b2bb27cd32131216f2e463e8
#
_cell.length_a   1.000
_cell.length_b   1.000
_cell.length_c   1.000
_cell.angle_alpha   90.00
_cell.angle_beta   90.00
_cell.angle_gamma   90.00
#
_symmetry.space_group_name_H-M   'P 1'
#
loop_
_entity.id
_entity.type
_entity.pdbx_description
1 polymer ?
#
loop_
_entity_poly.entity_id
_entity_poly.type
_entity_poly.pdbx_seq_one_letter_code
_entity_poly.pdbx_strand_id
1 'polypeptide(L)'
;MPYLFTSESVSEGHPDKVADQISDALIDNFLAWDPDSKVACETLVTTGLAVLAGEVKSQTYLDVQKIARDVIRKIGYTKSEYMFEADSCGVISAIHEQSADINQGVDRVKKQDQGAGDQGMMFGYATNETENYMPLALDLAHKILIELAALRRENSSIKYLRPDAKSQVTIEYSDDHKPVRIDAIVVSTQHDDFDTEANMQKKIQDDIISILIPRVKAQLKPELQALFTDAIKYHINPTGKFVIGGPHGDTGLTGRKIIVDTYGGKGAHGGGAFSGKDPSKVDRSAAYATRHIAKNLVAAGVCDEILVQVSYAIGVKDPMGIFVDTYGTAKVGLNDGEIAQKISSIFDMTPYGIETRLKLRNPIYSETAAYGHMGRQSEVVTKTFAGTNGESRTVEVELFTWEKLDYTGQVKKAFNLA
;
A
#
# COMPACT_ATOMS: atom_id res chain seq x y z
N MET A 1 22.54 1.33 23.12
CA MET A 1 22.25 2.80 23.22
C MET A 1 20.94 3.07 22.49
N PRO A 2 20.07 3.95 22.99
CA PRO A 2 18.88 4.37 22.27
C PRO A 2 19.21 4.85 20.86
N TYR A 3 18.32 4.61 19.90
CA TYR A 3 18.51 5.00 18.51
C TYR A 3 17.23 5.61 17.92
N LEU A 4 17.39 6.42 16.86
CA LEU A 4 16.29 7.01 16.13
C LEU A 4 16.01 6.20 14.86
N PHE A 5 14.73 5.94 14.60
CA PHE A 5 14.27 5.36 13.35
C PHE A 5 13.16 6.22 12.73
N THR A 6 13.23 6.40 11.42
CA THR A 6 12.32 7.29 10.69
C THR A 6 11.63 6.53 9.56
N SER A 7 10.33 6.74 9.42
CA SER A 7 9.56 6.33 8.24
C SER A 7 8.76 7.50 7.69
N GLU A 8 8.40 7.40 6.42
CA GLU A 8 7.62 8.42 5.72
C GLU A 8 6.40 7.83 5.02
N SER A 9 5.44 8.68 4.71
CA SER A 9 4.28 8.37 3.88
C SER A 9 3.96 9.53 2.95
N VAL A 10 3.20 9.25 1.90
CA VAL A 10 2.66 10.25 0.97
C VAL A 10 1.15 10.07 0.82
N SER A 11 0.45 11.18 0.56
CA SER A 11 -1.02 11.17 0.43
C SER A 11 -1.48 10.56 -0.89
N GLU A 12 -2.78 10.28 -0.97
CA GLU A 12 -3.45 9.86 -2.21
C GLU A 12 -3.27 10.86 -3.37
N GLY A 13 -3.03 12.14 -3.07
CA GLY A 13 -2.80 13.20 -4.06
C GLY A 13 -1.34 13.35 -4.49
N HIS A 14 -0.39 12.63 -3.87
CA HIS A 14 0.98 12.62 -4.34
C HIS A 14 1.07 12.06 -5.77
N PRO A 15 1.88 12.65 -6.68
CA PRO A 15 1.91 12.24 -8.09
C PRO A 15 2.08 10.74 -8.31
N ASP A 16 3.03 10.10 -7.62
CA ASP A 16 3.24 8.65 -7.73
C ASP A 16 2.03 7.85 -7.25
N LYS A 17 1.32 8.31 -6.21
CA LYS A 17 0.12 7.62 -5.71
C LYS A 17 -1.12 7.90 -6.58
N VAL A 18 -1.17 9.03 -7.29
CA VAL A 18 -2.17 9.25 -8.36
C VAL A 18 -1.97 8.20 -9.46
N ALA A 19 -0.72 7.99 -9.89
CA ALA A 19 -0.38 6.98 -10.90
C ALA A 19 -0.74 5.55 -10.44
N ASP A 20 -0.38 5.17 -9.20
CA ASP A 20 -0.72 3.87 -8.62
C ASP A 20 -2.23 3.64 -8.56
N GLN A 21 -3.01 4.65 -8.12
CA GLN A 21 -4.47 4.54 -8.02
C GLN A 21 -5.14 4.38 -9.39
N ILE A 22 -4.64 5.06 -10.43
CA ILE A 22 -5.14 4.89 -11.79
C ILE A 22 -4.85 3.46 -12.27
N SER A 23 -3.62 2.99 -12.11
CA SER A 23 -3.21 1.64 -12.52
C SER A 23 -4.02 0.56 -11.80
N ASP A 24 -4.24 0.65 -10.49
CA ASP A 24 -5.02 -0.33 -9.73
C ASP A 24 -6.53 -0.25 -10.02
N ALA A 25 -7.06 0.92 -10.35
CA ALA A 25 -8.44 1.04 -10.83
C ALA A 25 -8.65 0.32 -12.17
N LEU A 26 -7.65 0.33 -13.07
CA LEU A 26 -7.70 -0.47 -14.29
C LEU A 26 -7.72 -1.96 -13.98
N ILE A 27 -6.86 -2.45 -13.07
CA ILE A 27 -6.87 -3.84 -12.62
C ILE A 27 -8.26 -4.25 -12.12
N ASP A 28 -8.84 -3.47 -11.21
CA ASP A 28 -10.14 -3.77 -10.63
C ASP A 28 -11.24 -3.83 -11.68
N ASN A 29 -11.25 -2.88 -12.62
CA ASN A 29 -12.24 -2.87 -13.69
C ASN A 29 -12.09 -4.07 -14.63
N PHE A 30 -10.87 -4.47 -15.00
CA PHE A 30 -10.68 -5.69 -15.81
C PHE A 30 -11.14 -6.94 -15.05
N LEU A 31 -10.69 -7.12 -13.80
CA LEU A 31 -11.05 -8.30 -13.00
C LEU A 31 -12.55 -8.38 -12.67
N ALA A 32 -13.21 -7.22 -12.54
CA ALA A 32 -14.64 -7.18 -12.29
C ALA A 32 -15.45 -7.80 -13.42
N TRP A 33 -15.02 -7.68 -14.68
CA TRP A 33 -15.71 -8.23 -15.85
C TRP A 33 -15.14 -9.56 -16.32
N ASP A 34 -13.83 -9.75 -16.20
CA ASP A 34 -13.11 -10.98 -16.56
C ASP A 34 -12.06 -11.32 -15.48
N PRO A 35 -12.39 -12.21 -14.53
CA PRO A 35 -11.46 -12.60 -13.45
C PRO A 35 -10.17 -13.26 -13.94
N ASP A 36 -10.13 -13.76 -15.16
CA ASP A 36 -8.95 -14.38 -15.76
C ASP A 36 -8.06 -13.36 -16.51
N SER A 37 -8.40 -12.08 -16.50
CA SER A 37 -7.61 -11.00 -17.10
C SER A 37 -6.17 -11.03 -16.64
N LYS A 38 -5.24 -10.82 -17.59
CA LYS A 38 -3.84 -10.56 -17.35
C LYS A 38 -3.57 -9.10 -17.63
N VAL A 39 -3.08 -8.39 -16.65
CA VAL A 39 -2.92 -6.92 -16.72
C VAL A 39 -1.57 -6.53 -16.15
N ALA A 40 -0.82 -5.77 -16.93
CA ALA A 40 0.37 -5.06 -16.51
C ALA A 40 0.24 -3.64 -17.05
N CYS A 41 -0.32 -2.74 -16.24
CA CYS A 41 -0.59 -1.35 -16.64
C CYS A 41 0.15 -0.37 -15.74
N GLU A 42 0.95 0.47 -16.34
CA GLU A 42 1.67 1.54 -15.69
C GLU A 42 1.11 2.90 -16.10
N THR A 43 1.16 3.86 -15.21
CA THR A 43 0.66 5.21 -15.43
C THR A 43 1.77 6.21 -15.17
N LEU A 44 1.91 7.20 -16.06
CA LEU A 44 2.67 8.42 -15.83
C LEU A 44 1.67 9.58 -15.72
N VAL A 45 1.86 10.44 -14.71
CA VAL A 45 1.11 11.68 -14.56
C VAL A 45 2.05 12.87 -14.47
N THR A 46 1.72 13.97 -15.13
CA THR A 46 2.47 15.24 -15.09
C THR A 46 1.50 16.40 -15.34
N THR A 47 2.00 17.62 -15.46
CA THR A 47 1.16 18.80 -15.72
C THR A 47 0.19 18.55 -16.88
N GLY A 48 -1.10 18.58 -16.60
CA GLY A 48 -2.17 18.47 -17.59
C GLY A 48 -2.24 17.16 -18.38
N LEU A 49 -1.51 16.10 -17.97
CA LEU A 49 -1.40 14.87 -18.77
C LEU A 49 -1.32 13.61 -17.88
N ALA A 50 -2.06 12.57 -18.28
CA ALA A 50 -1.89 11.19 -17.82
C ALA A 50 -1.64 10.28 -19.03
N VAL A 51 -0.62 9.41 -18.93
CA VAL A 51 -0.29 8.41 -19.96
C VAL A 51 -0.44 7.03 -19.34
N LEU A 52 -1.27 6.19 -19.96
CA LEU A 52 -1.52 4.81 -19.56
C LEU A 52 -0.78 3.91 -20.55
N ALA A 53 0.10 3.05 -20.08
CA ALA A 53 0.89 2.16 -20.92
C ALA A 53 0.92 0.74 -20.32
N GLY A 54 1.19 -0.25 -21.16
CA GLY A 54 1.34 -1.64 -20.71
C GLY A 54 0.59 -2.64 -21.57
N GLU A 55 0.42 -3.86 -21.03
CA GLU A 55 -0.16 -4.98 -21.74
C GLU A 55 -1.38 -5.55 -21.01
N VAL A 56 -2.42 -5.86 -21.77
CA VAL A 56 -3.65 -6.47 -21.27
C VAL A 56 -4.07 -7.65 -22.15
N LYS A 57 -4.45 -8.76 -21.51
CA LYS A 57 -5.19 -9.86 -22.13
C LYS A 57 -6.47 -10.05 -21.34
N SER A 58 -7.60 -9.72 -21.94
CA SER A 58 -8.92 -9.79 -21.31
C SER A 58 -10.02 -10.06 -22.35
N GLN A 59 -11.13 -10.60 -21.89
CA GLN A 59 -12.35 -10.79 -22.70
C GLN A 59 -13.22 -9.50 -22.72
N THR A 60 -12.86 -8.47 -21.94
CA THR A 60 -13.65 -7.24 -21.83
C THR A 60 -12.94 -6.04 -22.42
N TYR A 61 -13.73 -5.09 -22.92
CA TYR A 61 -13.27 -3.76 -23.34
C TYR A 61 -13.68 -2.73 -22.29
N LEU A 62 -12.79 -1.82 -21.96
CA LEU A 62 -13.02 -0.75 -20.99
C LEU A 62 -12.72 0.62 -21.57
N ASP A 63 -13.47 1.63 -21.14
CA ASP A 63 -13.10 3.03 -21.33
C ASP A 63 -12.06 3.44 -20.28
N VAL A 64 -10.79 3.16 -20.60
CA VAL A 64 -9.67 3.41 -19.69
C VAL A 64 -9.46 4.89 -19.40
N GLN A 65 -9.84 5.78 -20.34
CA GLN A 65 -9.75 7.23 -20.14
C GLN A 65 -10.78 7.70 -19.10
N LYS A 66 -12.01 7.18 -19.18
CA LYS A 66 -13.04 7.46 -18.18
C LYS A 66 -12.63 6.98 -16.79
N ILE A 67 -12.09 5.77 -16.68
CA ILE A 67 -11.62 5.21 -15.40
C ILE A 67 -10.54 6.11 -14.80
N ALA A 68 -9.54 6.53 -15.58
CA ALA A 68 -8.48 7.42 -15.11
C ALA A 68 -9.06 8.77 -14.61
N ARG A 69 -9.98 9.39 -15.35
CA ARG A 69 -10.65 10.65 -14.96
C ARG A 69 -11.46 10.49 -13.66
N ASP A 70 -12.16 9.38 -13.50
CA ASP A 70 -12.94 9.11 -12.29
C ASP A 70 -12.04 8.98 -11.05
N VAL A 71 -10.86 8.36 -11.19
CA VAL A 71 -9.84 8.29 -10.13
C VAL A 71 -9.31 9.69 -9.80
N ILE A 72 -8.90 10.47 -10.79
CA ILE A 72 -8.38 11.84 -10.61
C ILE A 72 -9.42 12.71 -9.88
N ARG A 73 -10.71 12.59 -10.26
CA ARG A 73 -11.83 13.30 -9.62
C ARG A 73 -12.02 12.85 -8.16
N LYS A 74 -11.99 11.52 -7.89
CA LYS A 74 -12.12 10.94 -6.55
C LYS A 74 -11.01 11.42 -5.61
N ILE A 75 -9.79 11.56 -6.09
CA ILE A 75 -8.65 12.08 -5.32
C ILE A 75 -8.89 13.55 -4.93
N GLY A 76 -9.56 14.32 -5.78
CA GLY A 76 -9.90 15.72 -5.51
C GLY A 76 -9.20 16.73 -6.44
N TYR A 77 -8.58 16.26 -7.52
CA TYR A 77 -8.08 17.14 -8.57
C TYR A 77 -9.25 17.53 -9.49
N THR A 78 -9.99 18.55 -9.09
CA THR A 78 -11.26 18.99 -9.70
C THR A 78 -11.29 20.47 -10.09
N LYS A 79 -10.15 21.19 -9.93
CA LYS A 79 -10.05 22.61 -10.23
C LYS A 79 -8.95 22.86 -11.25
N SER A 80 -9.27 23.65 -12.29
CA SER A 80 -8.31 23.99 -13.36
C SER A 80 -7.03 24.68 -12.85
N GLU A 81 -7.12 25.41 -11.73
CA GLU A 81 -5.98 26.07 -11.09
C GLU A 81 -4.91 25.09 -10.56
N TYR A 82 -5.25 23.81 -10.41
CA TYR A 82 -4.28 22.76 -10.06
C TYR A 82 -3.40 22.34 -11.24
N MET A 83 -3.69 22.83 -12.45
CA MET A 83 -2.99 22.51 -13.71
C MET A 83 -2.91 21.01 -14.01
N PHE A 84 -3.70 20.24 -13.31
CA PHE A 84 -3.98 18.83 -13.49
C PHE A 84 -5.34 18.55 -12.85
N GLU A 85 -6.35 18.28 -13.66
CA GLU A 85 -7.71 18.04 -13.13
C GLU A 85 -8.49 17.09 -14.04
N ALA A 86 -9.54 16.45 -13.48
CA ALA A 86 -10.22 15.32 -14.08
C ALA A 86 -10.84 15.58 -15.45
N ASP A 87 -11.40 16.78 -15.69
CA ASP A 87 -12.19 17.05 -16.88
C ASP A 87 -11.34 17.56 -18.06
N SER A 88 -10.25 18.28 -17.79
CA SER A 88 -9.44 18.92 -18.83
C SER A 88 -8.06 18.30 -19.08
N CYS A 89 -7.50 17.50 -18.16
CA CYS A 89 -6.20 16.87 -18.42
C CYS A 89 -6.28 15.93 -19.65
N GLY A 90 -5.20 15.89 -20.44
CA GLY A 90 -5.05 14.89 -21.49
C GLY A 90 -4.95 13.49 -20.89
N VAL A 91 -5.63 12.50 -21.45
CA VAL A 91 -5.43 11.08 -21.09
C VAL A 91 -5.10 10.32 -22.37
N ILE A 92 -3.88 9.81 -22.44
CA ILE A 92 -3.36 9.04 -23.58
C ILE A 92 -3.26 7.59 -23.17
N SER A 93 -3.74 6.67 -24.00
CA SER A 93 -3.58 5.23 -23.81
C SER A 93 -2.65 4.65 -24.87
N ALA A 94 -1.60 3.98 -24.41
CA ALA A 94 -0.66 3.16 -25.17
C ALA A 94 -0.71 1.70 -24.66
N ILE A 95 -1.88 1.26 -24.19
CA ILE A 95 -2.12 -0.13 -23.76
C ILE A 95 -2.30 -1.00 -25.01
N HIS A 96 -1.63 -2.14 -25.06
CA HIS A 96 -1.72 -3.09 -26.15
C HIS A 96 -1.94 -4.52 -25.65
N GLU A 97 -2.12 -5.47 -26.58
CA GLU A 97 -2.32 -6.88 -26.22
C GLU A 97 -1.03 -7.51 -25.72
N GLN A 98 -1.14 -8.38 -24.71
CA GLN A 98 0.01 -9.08 -24.12
C GLN A 98 0.66 -10.04 -25.13
N SER A 99 2.00 -10.06 -25.16
CA SER A 99 2.77 -10.97 -26.00
C SER A 99 2.47 -12.45 -25.71
N ALA A 100 2.32 -13.24 -26.78
CA ALA A 100 2.09 -14.67 -26.70
C ALA A 100 3.25 -15.43 -26.04
N ASP A 101 4.49 -14.92 -26.17
CA ASP A 101 5.69 -15.56 -25.63
C ASP A 101 5.71 -15.56 -24.09
N ILE A 102 5.24 -14.48 -23.45
CA ILE A 102 5.16 -14.37 -21.99
C ILE A 102 4.13 -15.37 -21.43
N ASN A 103 3.03 -15.60 -22.16
CA ASN A 103 1.97 -16.51 -21.73
C ASN A 103 2.39 -17.99 -21.65
N GLN A 104 3.37 -18.43 -22.44
CA GLN A 104 3.79 -19.85 -22.47
C GLN A 104 4.31 -20.36 -21.12
N GLY A 105 4.94 -19.49 -20.33
CA GLY A 105 5.48 -19.83 -19.00
C GLY A 105 4.44 -19.85 -17.88
N VAL A 106 3.36 -19.09 -18.03
CA VAL A 106 2.36 -18.83 -16.98
C VAL A 106 1.12 -19.67 -17.19
N ASP A 107 0.54 -19.69 -18.40
CA ASP A 107 -0.68 -20.41 -18.70
C ASP A 107 -0.39 -21.92 -18.87
N ARG A 108 -1.06 -22.74 -18.07
CA ARG A 108 -1.00 -24.20 -18.11
C ARG A 108 -2.39 -24.77 -18.33
N VAL A 109 -2.47 -25.98 -18.89
CA VAL A 109 -3.72 -26.70 -19.12
C VAL A 109 -4.54 -26.85 -17.82
N LYS A 110 -3.85 -27.07 -16.71
CA LYS A 110 -4.45 -27.08 -15.38
C LYS A 110 -4.00 -25.82 -14.63
N LYS A 111 -4.96 -25.03 -14.12
CA LYS A 111 -4.67 -23.79 -13.35
C LYS A 111 -3.75 -24.05 -12.15
N GLN A 112 -3.83 -25.24 -11.52
CA GLN A 112 -2.95 -25.63 -10.40
C GLN A 112 -1.46 -25.77 -10.78
N ASP A 113 -1.15 -25.90 -12.05
CA ASP A 113 0.22 -26.02 -12.55
C ASP A 113 0.76 -24.68 -13.06
N GLN A 114 0.06 -23.58 -12.79
CA GLN A 114 0.49 -22.22 -13.13
C GLN A 114 1.88 -21.95 -12.56
N GLY A 115 2.82 -21.56 -13.42
CA GLY A 115 4.14 -21.13 -13.02
C GLY A 115 4.17 -19.67 -12.57
N ALA A 116 5.22 -19.26 -11.89
CA ALA A 116 5.47 -17.86 -11.56
C ALA A 116 5.61 -17.02 -12.85
N GLY A 117 4.94 -15.87 -12.88
CA GLY A 117 4.96 -14.97 -14.05
C GLY A 117 6.29 -14.27 -14.28
N ASP A 118 7.16 -14.27 -13.26
CA ASP A 118 8.51 -13.73 -13.34
C ASP A 118 9.41 -14.43 -12.31
N GLN A 119 10.71 -14.21 -12.42
CA GLN A 119 11.66 -14.47 -11.34
C GLN A 119 11.61 -13.34 -10.33
N GLY A 120 11.99 -13.60 -9.08
CA GLY A 120 12.11 -12.53 -8.08
C GLY A 120 12.19 -13.05 -6.66
N MET A 121 12.38 -12.11 -5.74
CA MET A 121 12.30 -12.34 -4.31
C MET A 121 11.29 -11.35 -3.71
N MET A 122 10.41 -11.84 -2.86
CA MET A 122 9.35 -11.06 -2.22
C MET A 122 9.46 -11.21 -0.71
N PHE A 123 9.06 -10.17 0.01
CA PHE A 123 9.23 -10.09 1.45
C PHE A 123 7.91 -9.79 2.15
N GLY A 124 7.71 -10.41 3.29
CA GLY A 124 6.70 -10.07 4.27
C GLY A 124 7.36 -9.76 5.61
N TYR A 125 6.83 -8.78 6.30
CA TYR A 125 7.32 -8.38 7.62
C TYR A 125 6.14 -8.17 8.57
N ALA A 126 6.35 -8.44 9.85
CA ALA A 126 5.42 -8.11 10.92
C ALA A 126 6.18 -7.88 12.23
N THR A 127 5.66 -6.99 13.05
CA THR A 127 6.14 -6.69 14.40
C THR A 127 4.95 -6.47 15.33
N ASN A 128 5.14 -6.70 16.63
CA ASN A 128 4.11 -6.48 17.64
C ASN A 128 4.05 -5.02 18.16
N GLU A 129 4.70 -4.06 17.47
CA GLU A 129 4.70 -2.65 17.87
C GLU A 129 3.31 -2.00 17.82
N THR A 130 2.45 -2.45 16.91
CA THR A 130 1.10 -1.91 16.69
C THR A 130 0.06 -3.03 16.61
N GLU A 131 -1.22 -2.68 16.74
CA GLU A 131 -2.33 -3.65 16.66
C GLU A 131 -2.45 -4.33 15.29
N ASN A 132 -2.06 -3.62 14.24
CA ASN A 132 -2.06 -4.11 12.87
C ASN A 132 -0.74 -4.79 12.48
N TYR A 133 0.16 -4.99 13.46
CA TYR A 133 1.46 -5.66 13.26
C TYR A 133 2.38 -4.94 12.26
N MET A 134 2.34 -3.60 12.27
CA MET A 134 3.18 -2.72 11.43
C MET A 134 4.21 -1.97 12.26
N PRO A 135 5.32 -1.51 11.64
CA PRO A 135 6.25 -0.58 12.26
C PRO A 135 5.54 0.73 12.67
N LEU A 136 5.71 1.15 13.92
CA LEU A 136 4.98 2.29 14.49
C LEU A 136 5.25 3.60 13.73
N ALA A 137 6.48 3.85 13.31
CA ALA A 137 6.83 5.07 12.59
C ALA A 137 6.06 5.20 11.26
N LEU A 138 5.93 4.11 10.50
CA LEU A 138 5.17 4.08 9.25
C LEU A 138 3.66 4.17 9.51
N ASP A 139 3.16 3.42 10.48
CA ASP A 139 1.73 3.42 10.83
C ASP A 139 1.25 4.83 11.21
N LEU A 140 2.05 5.55 12.00
CA LEU A 140 1.77 6.95 12.34
C LEU A 140 1.85 7.88 11.13
N ALA A 141 2.85 7.69 10.25
CA ALA A 141 2.97 8.49 9.04
C ALA A 141 1.74 8.30 8.13
N HIS A 142 1.23 7.07 7.96
CA HIS A 142 -0.01 6.81 7.24
C HIS A 142 -1.23 7.45 7.90
N LYS A 143 -1.41 7.27 9.21
CA LYS A 143 -2.55 7.82 9.97
C LYS A 143 -2.63 9.35 9.88
N ILE A 144 -1.48 10.04 9.93
CA ILE A 144 -1.42 11.49 9.75
C ILE A 144 -2.02 11.90 8.40
N LEU A 145 -1.68 11.21 7.32
CA LEU A 145 -2.15 11.59 5.98
C LEU A 145 -3.58 11.12 5.69
N ILE A 146 -3.99 9.98 6.24
CA ILE A 146 -5.40 9.53 6.17
C ILE A 146 -6.29 10.57 6.84
N GLU A 147 -5.92 11.04 8.02
CA GLU A 147 -6.68 12.02 8.78
C GLU A 147 -6.64 13.42 8.12
N LEU A 148 -5.51 13.80 7.53
CA LEU A 148 -5.39 15.02 6.75
C LEU A 148 -6.32 15.00 5.52
N ALA A 149 -6.41 13.88 4.82
CA ALA A 149 -7.32 13.69 3.69
C ALA A 149 -8.80 13.70 4.14
N ALA A 150 -9.11 13.16 5.32
CA ALA A 150 -10.45 13.24 5.92
C ALA A 150 -10.81 14.70 6.20
N LEU A 151 -9.95 15.46 6.87
CA LEU A 151 -10.14 16.90 7.12
C LEU A 151 -10.36 17.71 5.83
N ARG A 152 -9.62 17.39 4.77
CA ARG A 152 -9.81 18.01 3.46
C ARG A 152 -11.19 17.73 2.88
N ARG A 153 -11.69 16.49 2.97
CA ARG A 153 -13.02 16.10 2.46
C ARG A 153 -14.15 16.66 3.29
N GLU A 154 -13.99 16.74 4.61
CA GLU A 154 -14.95 17.40 5.52
C GLU A 154 -15.12 18.88 5.18
N ASN A 155 -14.08 19.55 4.71
CA ASN A 155 -14.03 20.95 4.29
C ASN A 155 -14.68 21.90 5.33
N SER A 156 -14.46 21.61 6.60
CA SER A 156 -15.07 22.35 7.71
C SER A 156 -14.06 23.14 8.52
N SER A 157 -13.11 22.45 9.16
CA SER A 157 -12.13 23.04 10.06
C SER A 157 -10.93 23.64 9.32
N ILE A 158 -10.43 22.93 8.29
CA ILE A 158 -9.28 23.34 7.49
C ILE A 158 -9.69 23.34 6.01
N LYS A 159 -10.08 24.50 5.48
CA LYS A 159 -10.68 24.63 4.13
C LYS A 159 -9.69 24.79 3.00
N TYR A 160 -8.44 25.12 3.29
CA TYR A 160 -7.41 25.43 2.31
C TYR A 160 -6.58 24.22 1.86
N LEU A 161 -6.86 23.01 2.37
CA LEU A 161 -6.11 21.81 2.02
C LEU A 161 -6.33 21.39 0.56
N ARG A 162 -5.23 21.08 -0.13
CA ARG A 162 -5.18 20.46 -1.45
C ARG A 162 -4.78 18.98 -1.36
N PRO A 163 -4.88 18.19 -2.45
CA PRO A 163 -4.73 16.73 -2.36
C PRO A 163 -3.32 16.23 -2.02
N ASP A 164 -2.25 16.94 -2.42
CA ASP A 164 -0.87 16.49 -2.23
C ASP A 164 -0.35 16.77 -0.82
N ALA A 165 0.25 15.77 -0.20
CA ALA A 165 0.90 15.91 1.10
C ALA A 165 1.91 14.78 1.35
N LYS A 166 2.85 15.05 2.26
CA LYS A 166 3.83 14.09 2.76
C LYS A 166 3.89 14.16 4.28
N SER A 167 4.20 13.04 4.93
CA SER A 167 4.47 12.97 6.36
C SER A 167 5.72 12.13 6.62
N GLN A 168 6.42 12.45 7.71
CA GLN A 168 7.55 11.68 8.20
C GLN A 168 7.50 11.67 9.72
N VAL A 169 7.72 10.50 10.32
CA VAL A 169 7.72 10.33 11.77
C VAL A 169 9.03 9.69 12.20
N THR A 170 9.70 10.32 13.16
CA THR A 170 10.92 9.82 13.80
C THR A 170 10.61 9.39 15.21
N ILE A 171 10.95 8.15 15.55
CA ILE A 171 10.73 7.54 16.86
C ILE A 171 12.07 7.19 17.48
N GLU A 172 12.24 7.48 18.76
CA GLU A 172 13.33 6.99 19.57
C GLU A 172 12.97 5.62 20.14
N TYR A 173 13.88 4.67 19.96
CA TYR A 173 13.80 3.30 20.48
C TYR A 173 14.84 3.07 21.55
N SER A 174 14.49 2.26 22.55
CA SER A 174 15.43 1.75 23.56
C SER A 174 16.34 0.65 23.01
N ASP A 175 17.31 0.20 23.80
CA ASP A 175 18.24 -0.88 23.43
C ASP A 175 17.55 -2.22 23.17
N ASP A 176 16.38 -2.45 23.75
CA ASP A 176 15.53 -3.61 23.57
C ASP A 176 14.44 -3.40 22.48
N HIS A 177 14.69 -2.44 21.58
CA HIS A 177 13.86 -2.15 20.42
C HIS A 177 12.41 -1.73 20.74
N LYS A 178 12.17 -1.13 21.92
CA LYS A 178 10.86 -0.60 22.29
C LYS A 178 10.74 0.89 21.97
N PRO A 179 9.61 1.37 21.42
CA PRO A 179 9.40 2.79 21.18
C PRO A 179 9.32 3.54 22.53
N VAL A 180 10.09 4.61 22.68
CA VAL A 180 10.21 5.40 23.91
C VAL A 180 9.48 6.73 23.78
N ARG A 181 9.63 7.44 22.66
CA ARG A 181 8.97 8.72 22.37
C ARG A 181 9.00 9.02 20.88
N ILE A 182 8.10 9.87 20.45
CA ILE A 182 8.16 10.50 19.13
C ILE A 182 9.14 11.67 19.25
N ASP A 183 10.25 11.64 18.46
CA ASP A 183 11.23 12.71 18.43
C ASP A 183 10.83 13.85 17.51
N ALA A 184 10.36 13.52 16.29
CA ALA A 184 9.96 14.52 15.31
C ALA A 184 8.79 14.07 14.44
N ILE A 185 7.98 15.03 14.02
CA ILE A 185 6.91 14.86 13.02
C ILE A 185 7.08 15.95 11.96
N VAL A 186 7.21 15.52 10.70
CA VAL A 186 7.21 16.41 9.54
C VAL A 186 5.87 16.23 8.81
N VAL A 187 5.22 17.33 8.46
CA VAL A 187 4.04 17.34 7.58
C VAL A 187 4.23 18.42 6.54
N SER A 188 4.23 18.05 5.27
CA SER A 188 4.19 18.98 4.14
C SER A 188 2.85 18.79 3.42
N THR A 189 2.01 19.83 3.42
CA THR A 189 0.68 19.76 2.77
C THR A 189 0.52 20.87 1.75
N GLN A 190 0.05 20.51 0.57
CA GLN A 190 -0.39 21.45 -0.45
C GLN A 190 -1.62 22.22 0.04
N HIS A 191 -1.67 23.52 -0.25
CA HIS A 191 -2.71 24.41 0.22
C HIS A 191 -3.08 25.50 -0.80
N ASP A 192 -4.25 26.10 -0.64
CA ASP A 192 -4.64 27.29 -1.40
C ASP A 192 -3.74 28.48 -1.04
N ASP A 193 -3.65 29.46 -1.97
CA ASP A 193 -2.99 30.75 -1.75
C ASP A 193 -4.02 31.70 -1.13
N PHE A 194 -4.18 31.67 0.20
CA PHE A 194 -5.31 32.31 0.89
C PHE A 194 -4.93 33.55 1.71
N ASP A 195 -3.65 33.84 1.91
CA ASP A 195 -3.17 34.98 2.68
C ASP A 195 -1.67 35.26 2.34
N THR A 196 -1.03 36.19 3.05
CA THR A 196 0.42 36.36 2.98
C THR A 196 1.16 35.10 3.43
N GLU A 197 2.34 34.86 2.90
CA GLU A 197 3.12 33.65 3.18
C GLU A 197 3.32 33.44 4.69
N ALA A 198 3.69 34.49 5.44
CA ALA A 198 3.88 34.42 6.89
C ALA A 198 2.59 34.03 7.64
N ASN A 199 1.44 34.60 7.27
CA ASN A 199 0.16 34.28 7.89
C ASN A 199 -0.28 32.84 7.53
N MET A 200 -0.13 32.43 6.28
CA MET A 200 -0.43 31.06 5.84
C MET A 200 0.41 30.04 6.60
N GLN A 201 1.73 30.26 6.67
CA GLN A 201 2.65 29.35 7.36
C GLN A 201 2.27 29.19 8.83
N LYS A 202 2.00 30.28 9.53
CA LYS A 202 1.55 30.24 10.92
C LYS A 202 0.24 29.51 11.08
N LYS A 203 -0.76 29.86 10.26
CA LYS A 203 -2.08 29.22 10.31
C LYS A 203 -2.01 27.72 10.05
N ILE A 204 -1.26 27.28 9.04
CA ILE A 204 -1.08 25.87 8.70
C ILE A 204 -0.40 25.14 9.87
N GLN A 205 0.65 25.71 10.45
CA GLN A 205 1.33 25.13 11.61
C GLN A 205 0.38 24.97 12.80
N ASP A 206 -0.36 26.04 13.14
CA ASP A 206 -1.31 26.03 14.26
C ASP A 206 -2.43 24.98 14.05
N ASP A 207 -3.02 24.91 12.86
CA ASP A 207 -4.08 23.96 12.53
C ASP A 207 -3.61 22.50 12.54
N ILE A 208 -2.42 22.23 11.98
CA ILE A 208 -1.86 20.87 11.99
C ILE A 208 -1.62 20.40 13.42
N ILE A 209 -0.99 21.23 14.26
CA ILE A 209 -0.65 20.87 15.64
C ILE A 209 -1.90 20.80 16.53
N SER A 210 -2.87 21.71 16.36
CA SER A 210 -4.02 21.79 17.27
C SER A 210 -5.24 20.99 16.81
N ILE A 211 -5.35 20.62 15.52
CA ILE A 211 -6.51 19.89 14.97
C ILE A 211 -6.08 18.49 14.50
N LEU A 212 -5.11 18.39 13.57
CA LEU A 212 -4.75 17.11 12.97
C LEU A 212 -4.11 16.16 13.99
N ILE A 213 -3.07 16.60 14.70
CA ILE A 213 -2.31 15.74 15.62
C ILE A 213 -3.20 15.17 16.74
N PRO A 214 -4.08 15.95 17.40
CA PRO A 214 -5.01 15.40 18.39
C PRO A 214 -5.98 14.34 17.82
N ARG A 215 -6.46 14.52 16.59
CA ARG A 215 -7.33 13.51 15.92
C ARG A 215 -6.59 12.22 15.66
N VAL A 216 -5.32 12.29 15.23
CA VAL A 216 -4.46 11.10 15.05
C VAL A 216 -4.20 10.42 16.39
N LYS A 217 -3.81 11.19 17.42
CA LYS A 217 -3.56 10.68 18.78
C LYS A 217 -4.77 9.94 19.35
N ALA A 218 -5.96 10.46 19.15
CA ALA A 218 -7.21 9.87 19.69
C ALA A 218 -7.53 8.48 19.11
N GLN A 219 -6.96 8.11 17.97
CA GLN A 219 -7.15 6.80 17.34
C GLN A 219 -6.22 5.70 17.88
N LEU A 220 -5.28 6.06 18.75
CA LEU A 220 -4.24 5.16 19.25
C LEU A 220 -4.60 4.61 20.62
N LYS A 221 -4.01 3.46 20.97
CA LYS A 221 -4.05 2.93 22.34
C LYS A 221 -3.38 3.89 23.34
N PRO A 222 -3.76 3.84 24.62
CA PRO A 222 -3.19 4.73 25.65
C PRO A 222 -1.66 4.69 25.72
N GLU A 223 -1.05 3.51 25.54
CA GLU A 223 0.41 3.32 25.58
C GLU A 223 1.09 4.11 24.44
N LEU A 224 0.52 4.09 23.25
CA LEU A 224 1.03 4.84 22.09
C LEU A 224 0.70 6.34 22.19
N GLN A 225 -0.43 6.70 22.80
CA GLN A 225 -0.77 8.11 23.08
C GLN A 225 0.26 8.75 24.02
N ALA A 226 0.83 7.99 24.95
CA ALA A 226 1.84 8.46 25.90
C ALA A 226 3.15 8.89 25.21
N LEU A 227 3.42 8.40 23.98
CA LEU A 227 4.59 8.79 23.20
C LEU A 227 4.50 10.22 22.66
N PHE A 228 3.30 10.83 22.65
CA PHE A 228 3.07 12.22 22.24
C PHE A 228 3.33 13.16 23.42
N THR A 229 4.55 13.62 23.54
CA THR A 229 5.00 14.56 24.59
C THR A 229 5.17 15.98 24.03
N ASP A 230 5.31 16.96 24.91
CA ASP A 230 5.59 18.36 24.52
C ASP A 230 6.98 18.55 23.90
N ALA A 231 7.83 17.53 23.94
CA ALA A 231 9.18 17.55 23.38
C ALA A 231 9.24 17.23 21.88
N ILE A 232 8.12 16.92 21.24
CA ILE A 232 8.06 16.62 19.81
C ILE A 232 8.47 17.84 18.98
N LYS A 233 9.42 17.64 18.05
CA LYS A 233 9.82 18.65 17.08
C LYS A 233 8.89 18.59 15.86
N TYR A 234 8.05 19.62 15.71
CA TYR A 234 7.16 19.73 14.57
C TYR A 234 7.80 20.54 13.44
N HIS A 235 7.83 19.96 12.23
CA HIS A 235 8.28 20.60 11.00
C HIS A 235 7.12 20.64 10.01
N ILE A 236 6.35 21.72 10.01
CA ILE A 236 5.15 21.88 9.17
C ILE A 236 5.48 22.82 8.02
N ASN A 237 5.33 22.34 6.78
CA ASN A 237 5.73 23.06 5.56
C ASN A 237 7.09 23.77 5.72
N PRO A 238 8.17 23.05 6.05
CA PRO A 238 9.44 23.68 6.46
C PRO A 238 10.10 24.53 5.36
N THR A 239 9.70 24.35 4.10
CA THR A 239 10.15 25.14 2.95
C THR A 239 9.29 26.38 2.70
N GLY A 240 8.22 26.61 3.50
CA GLY A 240 7.28 27.72 3.32
C GLY A 240 6.08 27.33 2.45
N LYS A 241 5.71 28.20 1.52
CA LYS A 241 4.53 28.09 0.66
C LYS A 241 4.56 26.80 -0.22
N PHE A 242 3.47 26.02 -0.17
CA PHE A 242 3.30 24.81 -0.99
C PHE A 242 1.95 24.86 -1.72
N VAL A 243 1.81 25.74 -2.68
CA VAL A 243 0.61 25.92 -3.54
C VAL A 243 0.74 25.07 -4.81
N ILE A 244 1.92 25.05 -5.43
CA ILE A 244 2.22 24.19 -6.59
C ILE A 244 2.58 22.80 -6.05
N GLY A 245 1.78 21.80 -6.41
CA GLY A 245 1.96 20.42 -5.97
C GLY A 245 1.16 19.45 -6.85
N GLY A 246 1.13 18.18 -6.44
CA GLY A 246 0.54 17.13 -7.25
C GLY A 246 1.26 16.95 -8.59
N PRO A 247 0.62 16.39 -9.62
CA PRO A 247 1.24 16.16 -10.93
C PRO A 247 1.73 17.43 -11.63
N HIS A 248 1.27 18.62 -11.21
CA HIS A 248 1.82 19.89 -11.71
C HIS A 248 3.16 20.23 -11.06
N GLY A 249 3.38 19.84 -9.82
CA GLY A 249 4.64 20.11 -9.10
C GLY A 249 5.75 19.13 -9.45
N ASP A 250 5.40 17.85 -9.64
CA ASP A 250 6.35 16.78 -9.95
C ASP A 250 5.66 15.67 -10.76
N THR A 251 6.43 14.98 -11.59
CA THR A 251 5.94 13.85 -12.38
C THR A 251 5.80 12.60 -11.50
N GLY A 252 4.64 11.94 -11.60
CA GLY A 252 4.36 10.66 -10.93
C GLY A 252 4.42 9.47 -11.86
N LEU A 253 4.85 8.33 -11.33
CA LEU A 253 4.89 7.05 -12.03
C LEU A 253 4.43 5.93 -11.09
N THR A 254 3.76 4.93 -11.67
CA THR A 254 3.39 3.70 -10.96
C THR A 254 4.63 3.02 -10.39
N GLY A 255 4.54 2.59 -9.11
CA GLY A 255 5.58 1.79 -8.47
C GLY A 255 6.81 2.55 -7.97
N ARG A 256 6.72 3.89 -7.79
CA ARG A 256 7.83 4.69 -7.24
C ARG A 256 7.74 4.95 -5.73
N LYS A 257 6.74 4.38 -5.04
CA LYS A 257 6.57 4.52 -3.58
C LYS A 257 6.52 3.16 -2.86
N ILE A 258 7.29 2.20 -3.36
CA ILE A 258 7.27 0.80 -2.90
C ILE A 258 7.61 0.63 -1.41
N ILE A 259 8.42 1.50 -0.84
CA ILE A 259 8.76 1.47 0.59
C ILE A 259 7.60 1.99 1.44
N VAL A 260 6.90 3.03 0.98
CA VAL A 260 5.65 3.52 1.59
C VAL A 260 4.54 2.47 1.49
N ASP A 261 4.50 1.72 0.40
CA ASP A 261 3.51 0.67 0.15
C ASP A 261 3.70 -0.55 1.07
N THR A 262 4.88 -0.73 1.65
CA THR A 262 5.25 -1.91 2.45
C THR A 262 5.53 -1.59 3.91
N TYR A 263 6.80 -1.48 4.33
CA TYR A 263 7.17 -1.48 5.75
C TYR A 263 7.98 -0.26 6.18
N GLY A 264 8.07 0.79 5.34
CA GLY A 264 8.73 2.06 5.70
C GLY A 264 10.23 1.93 5.99
N GLY A 265 10.90 0.92 5.43
CA GLY A 265 12.33 0.66 5.63
C GLY A 265 12.68 -0.29 6.79
N LYS A 266 11.69 -0.74 7.59
CA LYS A 266 11.93 -1.78 8.64
C LYS A 266 12.08 -3.17 8.04
N GLY A 267 11.22 -3.55 7.11
CA GLY A 267 11.33 -4.79 6.36
C GLY A 267 12.01 -4.58 5.00
N ALA A 268 12.71 -5.61 4.51
CA ALA A 268 13.29 -5.61 3.18
C ALA A 268 12.20 -5.55 2.08
N HIS A 269 12.59 -5.16 0.87
CA HIS A 269 11.74 -5.13 -0.32
C HIS A 269 12.45 -5.76 -1.51
N GLY A 270 11.73 -6.54 -2.33
CA GLY A 270 12.31 -7.22 -3.50
C GLY A 270 12.53 -6.33 -4.73
N GLY A 271 12.02 -5.09 -4.70
CA GLY A 271 12.17 -4.10 -5.78
C GLY A 271 11.00 -4.04 -6.76
N GLY A 272 10.13 -5.07 -6.82
CA GLY A 272 8.98 -5.10 -7.73
C GLY A 272 7.82 -4.22 -7.23
N ALA A 273 7.28 -3.36 -8.12
CA ALA A 273 6.05 -2.61 -7.84
C ALA A 273 4.85 -3.55 -7.72
N PHE A 274 3.84 -3.16 -6.92
CA PHE A 274 2.58 -3.88 -6.74
C PHE A 274 1.49 -3.35 -7.67
N SER A 275 1.21 -2.04 -7.60
CA SER A 275 0.16 -1.40 -8.40
C SER A 275 0.36 -1.61 -9.89
N GLY A 276 -0.73 -1.78 -10.61
CA GLY A 276 -0.72 -2.03 -12.05
C GLY A 276 -0.52 -3.50 -12.46
N LYS A 277 -0.30 -4.42 -11.52
CA LYS A 277 -0.06 -5.85 -11.76
C LYS A 277 -1.23 -6.71 -11.30
N ASP A 278 -1.74 -7.60 -12.16
CA ASP A 278 -2.70 -8.64 -11.77
C ASP A 278 -2.03 -9.72 -10.89
N PRO A 279 -2.80 -10.57 -10.18
CA PRO A 279 -2.25 -11.51 -9.20
C PRO A 279 -1.36 -12.63 -9.76
N SER A 280 -1.28 -12.83 -11.07
CA SER A 280 -0.32 -13.78 -11.66
C SER A 280 1.14 -13.30 -11.57
N LYS A 281 1.34 -12.02 -11.29
CA LYS A 281 2.65 -11.43 -11.05
C LYS A 281 3.01 -11.63 -9.57
N VAL A 282 3.98 -12.51 -9.34
CA VAL A 282 4.42 -12.89 -7.98
C VAL A 282 4.99 -11.73 -7.16
N ASP A 283 5.50 -10.67 -7.81
CA ASP A 283 5.90 -9.43 -7.13
C ASP A 283 4.81 -8.92 -6.19
N ARG A 284 3.55 -9.00 -6.60
CA ARG A 284 2.40 -8.58 -5.82
C ARG A 284 1.83 -9.71 -4.99
N SER A 285 1.45 -10.81 -5.60
CA SER A 285 0.73 -11.90 -4.92
C SER A 285 1.56 -12.57 -3.83
N ALA A 286 2.85 -12.83 -4.08
CA ALA A 286 3.72 -13.46 -3.10
C ALA A 286 4.15 -12.47 -1.99
N ALA A 287 4.27 -11.17 -2.26
CA ALA A 287 4.47 -10.18 -1.21
C ALA A 287 3.26 -10.13 -0.24
N TYR A 288 2.05 -10.23 -0.74
CA TYR A 288 0.85 -10.34 0.10
C TYR A 288 0.84 -11.67 0.89
N ALA A 289 1.22 -12.77 0.26
CA ALA A 289 1.28 -14.06 0.92
C ALA A 289 2.34 -14.11 2.03
N THR A 290 3.51 -13.53 1.81
CA THR A 290 4.56 -13.44 2.85
C THR A 290 4.16 -12.52 4.00
N ARG A 291 3.42 -11.42 3.72
CA ARG A 291 2.81 -10.60 4.77
C ARG A 291 1.80 -11.40 5.60
N HIS A 292 0.92 -12.17 4.97
CA HIS A 292 -0.04 -13.01 5.65
C HIS A 292 0.65 -14.03 6.59
N ILE A 293 1.73 -14.65 6.12
CA ILE A 293 2.55 -15.55 6.93
C ILE A 293 3.15 -14.81 8.13
N ALA A 294 3.88 -13.73 7.88
CA ALA A 294 4.58 -12.97 8.93
C ALA A 294 3.61 -12.51 10.03
N LYS A 295 2.45 -11.96 9.63
CA LYS A 295 1.42 -11.48 10.56
C LYS A 295 0.84 -12.60 11.42
N ASN A 296 0.51 -13.75 10.82
CA ASN A 296 -0.03 -14.90 11.55
C ASN A 296 0.99 -15.52 12.51
N LEU A 297 2.30 -15.52 12.18
CA LEU A 297 3.34 -16.01 13.07
C LEU A 297 3.50 -15.12 14.31
N VAL A 298 3.57 -13.80 14.14
CA VAL A 298 3.64 -12.86 15.26
C VAL A 298 2.38 -12.93 16.11
N ALA A 299 1.20 -12.94 15.50
CA ALA A 299 -0.07 -13.03 16.19
C ALA A 299 -0.26 -14.36 16.95
N ALA A 300 0.32 -15.46 16.46
CA ALA A 300 0.32 -16.76 17.15
C ALA A 300 1.30 -16.81 18.32
N GLY A 301 2.22 -15.85 18.45
CA GLY A 301 3.23 -15.81 19.50
C GLY A 301 4.50 -16.61 19.20
N VAL A 302 4.79 -16.89 17.92
CA VAL A 302 6.04 -17.55 17.52
C VAL A 302 7.25 -16.65 17.78
N CYS A 303 7.10 -15.34 17.54
CA CYS A 303 8.12 -14.31 17.73
C CYS A 303 7.46 -12.93 17.92
N ASP A 304 8.25 -11.91 18.29
CA ASP A 304 7.77 -10.52 18.35
C ASP A 304 7.96 -9.75 17.05
N GLU A 305 8.93 -10.17 16.25
CA GLU A 305 9.29 -9.54 14.97
C GLU A 305 9.73 -10.64 13.99
N ILE A 306 9.38 -10.51 12.71
CA ILE A 306 9.78 -11.47 11.68
C ILE A 306 9.83 -10.87 10.29
N LEU A 307 10.86 -11.26 9.54
CA LEU A 307 10.96 -11.11 8.09
C LEU A 307 10.83 -12.49 7.44
N VAL A 308 9.98 -12.59 6.42
CA VAL A 308 9.80 -13.79 5.60
C VAL A 308 10.14 -13.44 4.16
N GLN A 309 11.11 -14.12 3.55
CA GLN A 309 11.41 -14.03 2.13
C GLN A 309 10.91 -15.27 1.41
N VAL A 310 10.37 -15.09 0.21
CA VAL A 310 10.13 -16.16 -0.77
C VAL A 310 10.77 -15.78 -2.10
N SER A 311 11.23 -16.77 -2.85
CA SER A 311 11.81 -16.53 -4.18
C SER A 311 11.25 -17.50 -5.21
N TYR A 312 11.14 -17.03 -6.47
CA TYR A 312 10.65 -17.82 -7.61
C TYR A 312 11.58 -17.72 -8.81
N ALA A 313 11.54 -18.77 -9.62
CA ALA A 313 12.06 -18.76 -10.98
C ALA A 313 10.88 -18.67 -11.97
N ILE A 314 11.05 -17.94 -13.06
CA ILE A 314 10.03 -17.78 -14.09
C ILE A 314 9.52 -19.13 -14.61
N GLY A 315 8.22 -19.30 -14.73
CA GLY A 315 7.59 -20.53 -15.24
C GLY A 315 7.61 -21.72 -14.27
N VAL A 316 8.24 -21.61 -13.09
CA VAL A 316 8.26 -22.64 -12.05
C VAL A 316 7.15 -22.36 -11.03
N LYS A 317 6.39 -23.39 -10.66
CA LYS A 317 5.25 -23.23 -9.74
C LYS A 317 5.67 -23.22 -8.26
N ASP A 318 6.66 -24.04 -7.91
CA ASP A 318 7.12 -24.13 -6.53
C ASP A 318 8.13 -23.03 -6.22
N PRO A 319 8.09 -22.42 -5.03
CA PRO A 319 9.12 -21.46 -4.66
C PRO A 319 10.52 -22.10 -4.62
N MET A 320 11.55 -21.35 -5.00
CA MET A 320 12.94 -21.80 -4.92
C MET A 320 13.42 -21.91 -3.47
N GLY A 321 12.83 -21.16 -2.55
CA GLY A 321 13.14 -21.20 -1.14
C GLY A 321 12.30 -20.23 -0.32
N ILE A 322 12.23 -20.52 0.98
CA ILE A 322 11.69 -19.63 2.01
C ILE A 322 12.78 -19.38 3.03
N PHE A 323 13.06 -18.11 3.29
CA PHE A 323 13.99 -17.66 4.33
C PHE A 323 13.21 -16.91 5.41
N VAL A 324 13.65 -17.04 6.65
CA VAL A 324 13.09 -16.38 7.82
C VAL A 324 14.19 -15.74 8.64
N ASP A 325 13.92 -14.55 9.16
CA ASP A 325 14.71 -13.90 10.21
C ASP A 325 13.75 -13.41 11.29
N THR A 326 13.86 -13.96 12.50
CA THR A 326 13.07 -13.53 13.67
C THR A 326 13.75 -12.42 14.46
N TYR A 327 14.87 -11.89 13.98
CA TYR A 327 15.69 -10.87 14.68
C TYR A 327 16.04 -11.26 16.13
N GLY A 328 16.15 -12.57 16.40
CA GLY A 328 16.42 -13.10 17.73
C GLY A 328 15.23 -13.02 18.69
N THR A 329 14.03 -12.71 18.21
CA THR A 329 12.81 -12.60 19.05
C THR A 329 11.98 -13.88 19.11
N ALA A 330 12.46 -14.99 18.55
CA ALA A 330 11.77 -16.28 18.58
C ALA A 330 11.43 -16.71 20.03
N LYS A 331 10.17 -17.10 20.24
CA LYS A 331 9.65 -17.58 21.53
C LYS A 331 9.46 -19.10 21.57
N VAL A 332 9.78 -19.76 20.46
CA VAL A 332 9.73 -21.21 20.29
C VAL A 332 11.16 -21.77 20.33
N GLY A 333 11.32 -23.03 20.75
CA GLY A 333 12.63 -23.68 20.80
C GLY A 333 13.17 -24.16 19.45
N LEU A 334 12.97 -23.34 18.38
CA LEU A 334 13.35 -23.62 17.01
C LEU A 334 14.20 -22.46 16.48
N ASN A 335 15.16 -22.76 15.62
CA ASN A 335 15.89 -21.74 14.87
C ASN A 335 15.11 -21.29 13.63
N ASP A 336 15.55 -20.19 12.99
CA ASP A 336 14.85 -19.59 11.85
C ASP A 336 14.69 -20.54 10.66
N GLY A 337 15.69 -21.42 10.40
CA GLY A 337 15.61 -22.44 9.36
C GLY A 337 14.53 -23.50 9.65
N GLU A 338 14.39 -23.93 10.89
CA GLU A 338 13.33 -24.86 11.31
C GLU A 338 11.94 -24.19 11.26
N ILE A 339 11.86 -22.89 11.58
CA ILE A 339 10.64 -22.09 11.43
C ILE A 339 10.25 -22.03 9.94
N ALA A 340 11.21 -21.76 9.04
CA ALA A 340 10.99 -21.73 7.60
C ALA A 340 10.46 -23.06 7.04
N GLN A 341 10.99 -24.20 7.51
CA GLN A 341 10.49 -25.53 7.12
C GLN A 341 9.04 -25.76 7.57
N LYS A 342 8.67 -25.31 8.77
CA LYS A 342 7.28 -25.41 9.26
C LYS A 342 6.34 -24.54 8.42
N ILE A 343 6.75 -23.31 8.05
CA ILE A 343 5.96 -22.44 7.17
C ILE A 343 5.62 -23.15 5.87
N SER A 344 6.60 -23.81 5.22
CA SER A 344 6.39 -24.54 3.97
C SER A 344 5.34 -25.66 4.09
N SER A 345 5.16 -26.21 5.27
CA SER A 345 4.16 -27.26 5.53
C SER A 345 2.74 -26.74 5.82
N ILE A 346 2.63 -25.45 6.21
CA ILE A 346 1.36 -24.82 6.58
C ILE A 346 0.75 -24.03 5.42
N PHE A 347 1.59 -23.33 4.65
CA PHE A 347 1.16 -22.39 3.63
C PHE A 347 1.54 -22.89 2.23
N ASP A 348 0.54 -23.08 1.38
CA ASP A 348 0.77 -23.31 -0.05
C ASP A 348 1.25 -22.01 -0.71
N MET A 349 2.51 -22.01 -1.15
CA MET A 349 3.16 -20.86 -1.77
C MET A 349 3.27 -20.99 -3.29
N THR A 350 2.55 -21.92 -3.92
CA THR A 350 2.38 -21.91 -5.38
C THR A 350 1.58 -20.69 -5.81
N PRO A 351 1.81 -20.10 -7.00
CA PRO A 351 1.04 -18.93 -7.48
C PRO A 351 -0.48 -19.17 -7.42
N TYR A 352 -0.95 -20.33 -7.87
CA TYR A 352 -2.37 -20.71 -7.79
C TYR A 352 -2.87 -20.83 -6.35
N GLY A 353 -2.08 -21.45 -5.46
CA GLY A 353 -2.40 -21.57 -4.04
C GLY A 353 -2.55 -20.20 -3.35
N ILE A 354 -1.66 -19.27 -3.67
CA ILE A 354 -1.71 -17.88 -3.18
C ILE A 354 -2.97 -17.16 -3.69
N GLU A 355 -3.20 -17.17 -5.02
CA GLU A 355 -4.36 -16.51 -5.63
C GLU A 355 -5.68 -17.02 -5.05
N THR A 356 -5.79 -18.33 -4.84
CA THR A 356 -6.99 -18.97 -4.31
C THR A 356 -7.20 -18.65 -2.83
N ARG A 357 -6.16 -18.84 -2.00
CA ARG A 357 -6.21 -18.61 -0.55
C ARG A 357 -6.56 -17.15 -0.22
N LEU A 358 -5.94 -16.22 -0.91
CA LEU A 358 -6.12 -14.78 -0.68
C LEU A 358 -7.21 -14.15 -1.57
N LYS A 359 -7.93 -14.95 -2.39
CA LYS A 359 -9.01 -14.48 -3.27
C LYS A 359 -8.60 -13.36 -4.22
N LEU A 360 -7.37 -13.40 -4.74
CA LEU A 360 -6.76 -12.28 -5.46
C LEU A 360 -7.35 -12.03 -6.86
N ARG A 361 -8.17 -12.95 -7.42
CA ARG A 361 -8.86 -12.74 -8.70
C ARG A 361 -10.12 -11.87 -8.59
N ASN A 362 -10.34 -11.24 -7.44
CA ASN A 362 -11.40 -10.26 -7.22
C ASN A 362 -10.90 -8.82 -7.41
N PRO A 363 -11.80 -7.86 -7.71
CA PRO A 363 -11.44 -6.44 -7.84
C PRO A 363 -11.24 -5.78 -6.46
N ILE A 364 -10.07 -5.99 -5.84
CA ILE A 364 -9.72 -5.61 -4.48
C ILE A 364 -8.51 -4.67 -4.39
N TYR A 365 -8.09 -4.08 -5.51
CA TYR A 365 -6.79 -3.41 -5.64
C TYR A 365 -6.85 -1.89 -5.51
N SER A 366 -7.92 -1.23 -5.91
CA SER A 366 -8.04 0.24 -5.82
C SER A 366 -7.81 0.79 -4.42
N GLU A 367 -8.23 0.06 -3.39
CA GLU A 367 -8.11 0.45 -1.99
C GLU A 367 -6.69 0.26 -1.44
N THR A 368 -5.83 -0.49 -2.14
CA THR A 368 -4.43 -0.72 -1.73
C THR A 368 -3.51 0.40 -2.18
N ALA A 369 -3.88 1.13 -3.22
CA ALA A 369 -3.01 2.04 -3.96
C ALA A 369 -2.68 3.36 -3.23
N ALA A 370 -3.19 3.57 -2.01
CA ALA A 370 -2.85 4.71 -1.16
C ALA A 370 -2.77 4.28 0.31
N TYR A 371 -1.88 4.92 1.06
CA TYR A 371 -1.68 4.70 2.51
C TYR A 371 -1.24 3.27 2.88
N GLY A 372 -0.47 2.63 2.00
CA GLY A 372 0.13 1.31 2.20
C GLY A 372 -0.77 0.13 1.81
N HIS A 373 -0.15 -0.91 1.29
CA HIS A 373 -0.78 -2.19 0.97
C HIS A 373 -0.90 -3.10 2.20
N MET A 374 -0.12 -2.81 3.24
CA MET A 374 -0.03 -3.59 4.47
C MET A 374 -0.56 -2.80 5.66
N GLY A 375 -0.90 -3.51 6.75
CA GLY A 375 -1.37 -2.90 7.98
C GLY A 375 -2.81 -2.40 7.93
N ARG A 376 -3.58 -2.87 6.96
CA ARG A 376 -5.01 -2.52 6.79
C ARG A 376 -5.90 -3.55 7.50
N GLN A 377 -7.18 -3.23 7.58
CA GLN A 377 -8.17 -4.14 8.13
C GLN A 377 -8.91 -4.86 7.00
N SER A 378 -9.04 -6.20 7.10
CA SER A 378 -9.86 -6.95 6.16
C SER A 378 -11.35 -6.65 6.42
N GLU A 379 -12.07 -6.32 5.35
CA GLU A 379 -13.50 -6.01 5.38
C GLU A 379 -14.19 -6.46 4.10
N VAL A 380 -15.49 -6.74 4.22
CA VAL A 380 -16.34 -7.08 3.06
C VAL A 380 -17.04 -5.81 2.58
N VAL A 381 -16.88 -5.51 1.31
CA VAL A 381 -17.49 -4.34 0.66
C VAL A 381 -18.22 -4.71 -0.62
N THR A 382 -19.21 -3.89 -0.97
CA THR A 382 -19.90 -3.98 -2.26
C THR A 382 -19.35 -2.93 -3.21
N LYS A 383 -18.86 -3.36 -4.39
CA LYS A 383 -18.32 -2.48 -5.44
C LYS A 383 -19.18 -2.58 -6.69
N THR A 384 -19.39 -1.45 -7.37
CA THR A 384 -20.13 -1.38 -8.62
C THR A 384 -19.22 -0.85 -9.73
N PHE A 385 -19.17 -1.58 -10.83
CA PHE A 385 -18.37 -1.26 -12.01
C PHE A 385 -19.26 -0.97 -13.21
N ALA A 386 -18.98 0.12 -13.91
CA ALA A 386 -19.70 0.50 -15.12
C ALA A 386 -19.08 -0.18 -16.35
N GLY A 387 -19.89 -0.83 -17.17
CA GLY A 387 -19.51 -1.32 -18.48
C GLY A 387 -19.63 -0.24 -19.57
N THR A 388 -19.14 -0.54 -20.77
CA THR A 388 -19.09 0.41 -21.89
C THR A 388 -20.45 0.66 -22.54
N ASN A 389 -21.41 -0.28 -22.41
CA ASN A 389 -22.74 -0.20 -23.02
C ASN A 389 -23.84 0.26 -22.07
N GLY A 390 -23.48 0.95 -20.98
CA GLY A 390 -24.43 1.35 -19.93
C GLY A 390 -24.78 0.22 -18.96
N GLU A 391 -24.13 -0.92 -19.07
CA GLU A 391 -24.24 -2.03 -18.12
C GLU A 391 -23.55 -1.68 -16.80
N SER A 392 -24.00 -2.27 -15.71
CA SER A 392 -23.32 -2.20 -14.43
C SER A 392 -23.18 -3.58 -13.80
N ARG A 393 -22.05 -3.85 -13.17
CA ARG A 393 -21.81 -5.08 -12.43
C ARG A 393 -21.52 -4.76 -10.98
N THR A 394 -22.32 -5.29 -10.08
CA THR A 394 -22.12 -5.17 -8.65
C THR A 394 -21.59 -6.49 -8.10
N VAL A 395 -20.51 -6.42 -7.32
CA VAL A 395 -19.85 -7.57 -6.71
C VAL A 395 -19.58 -7.30 -5.24
N GLU A 396 -19.72 -8.32 -4.41
CA GLU A 396 -19.27 -8.31 -3.02
C GLU A 396 -17.87 -8.92 -2.96
N VAL A 397 -16.92 -8.21 -2.35
CA VAL A 397 -15.51 -8.62 -2.28
C VAL A 397 -14.97 -8.40 -0.87
N GLU A 398 -14.00 -9.23 -0.48
CA GLU A 398 -13.27 -9.10 0.78
C GLU A 398 -11.91 -8.42 0.50
N LEU A 399 -11.76 -7.20 1.02
CA LEU A 399 -10.54 -6.41 0.91
C LEU A 399 -9.46 -6.89 1.87
N PHE A 400 -8.18 -6.66 1.54
CA PHE A 400 -7.02 -6.91 2.39
C PHE A 400 -7.01 -8.32 3.01
N THR A 401 -7.32 -9.34 2.22
CA THR A 401 -7.41 -10.74 2.69
C THR A 401 -6.12 -11.26 3.31
N TRP A 402 -4.96 -10.72 2.92
CA TRP A 402 -3.64 -11.04 3.49
C TRP A 402 -3.40 -10.44 4.89
N GLU A 403 -4.30 -9.60 5.37
CA GLU A 403 -4.25 -9.05 6.74
C GLU A 403 -5.05 -9.88 7.75
N LYS A 404 -5.69 -10.97 7.32
CA LYS A 404 -6.47 -11.85 8.20
C LYS A 404 -5.57 -12.67 9.12
N LEU A 405 -6.10 -13.00 10.30
CA LEU A 405 -5.47 -13.87 11.31
C LEU A 405 -6.06 -15.30 11.28
N ASP A 406 -6.52 -15.74 10.14
CA ASP A 406 -7.25 -16.99 9.94
C ASP A 406 -6.36 -18.25 9.96
N TYR A 407 -5.03 -18.09 9.92
CA TYR A 407 -4.06 -19.18 10.07
C TYR A 407 -3.44 -19.27 11.47
N THR A 408 -3.74 -18.34 12.38
CA THR A 408 -3.17 -18.31 13.74
C THR A 408 -3.37 -19.65 14.49
N GLY A 409 -4.56 -20.26 14.40
CA GLY A 409 -4.84 -21.57 15.02
C GLY A 409 -4.01 -22.71 14.44
N GLN A 410 -3.80 -22.74 13.12
CA GLN A 410 -2.97 -23.74 12.44
C GLN A 410 -1.48 -23.55 12.81
N VAL A 411 -1.03 -22.29 12.88
CA VAL A 411 0.33 -21.94 13.31
C VAL A 411 0.54 -22.40 14.76
N LYS A 412 -0.35 -22.03 15.69
CA LYS A 412 -0.25 -22.47 17.10
C LYS A 412 -0.12 -24.00 17.21
N LYS A 413 -0.96 -24.74 16.50
CA LYS A 413 -0.90 -26.20 16.47
C LYS A 413 0.44 -26.72 15.95
N ALA A 414 0.95 -26.18 14.84
CA ALA A 414 2.20 -26.62 14.22
C ALA A 414 3.43 -26.31 15.09
N PHE A 415 3.38 -25.23 15.87
CA PHE A 415 4.46 -24.79 16.77
C PHE A 415 4.27 -25.25 18.21
N ASN A 416 3.23 -26.07 18.53
CA ASN A 416 2.89 -26.53 19.86
C ASN A 416 2.67 -25.38 20.87
N LEU A 417 2.07 -24.29 20.43
CA LEU A 417 1.70 -23.15 21.28
C LEU A 417 0.26 -23.30 21.81
N ALA A 418 0.02 -22.78 23.01
CA ALA A 418 -1.28 -22.82 23.68
C ALA A 418 -2.34 -21.91 23.01
#